data_8877ef50d0614ecdd99289ff816232eb
#
_entry.id   8877ef50d0614ecdd99289ff816232eb
#
_cell.length_a   1.000
_cell.length_b   1.000
_cell.length_c   1.000
_cell.angle_alpha   90.00
_cell.angle_beta   90.00
_cell.angle_gamma   90.00
#
_symmetry.space_group_name_H-M   'P 1'
#
loop_
_entity.id
_entity.type
_entity.pdbx_description
1 polymer ?
#
loop_
_entity_poly.entity_id
_entity_poly.type
_entity_poly.pdbx_seq_one_letter_code
_entity_poly.pdbx_strand_id
1 'polypeptide(L)' 'MNERKMKTIFSQKLAGYLMLKGFVLVGMEPGRNLSGKNVFYFNDSDELRSAMEEYKASQKG' A
#
# COMPACT_ATOMS: atom_id res chain seq x y z
N MET A 1 -2.10 4.39 -23.54
CA MET A 1 -2.15 4.31 -23.00
C MET A 1 -1.70 3.88 -21.85
N ASN A 2 -1.26 4.02 -21.20
CA ASN A 2 -0.85 3.63 -20.12
C ASN A 2 -1.34 4.24 -19.02
N GLU A 3 -2.32 3.91 -18.50
CA GLU A 3 -2.81 4.44 -17.48
C GLU A 3 -2.14 3.97 -16.29
N ARG A 4 -1.56 4.62 -15.51
CA ARG A 4 -0.99 4.18 -14.39
C ARG A 4 -1.98 4.00 -13.38
N LYS A 5 -2.28 2.90 -12.89
CA LYS A 5 -3.22 2.68 -11.88
C LYS A 5 -2.54 2.74 -10.56
N MET A 6 -3.11 3.38 -9.58
CA MET A 6 -2.52 3.46 -8.29
C MET A 6 -3.31 2.67 -7.31
N LYS A 7 -2.65 2.00 -6.41
CA LYS A 7 -3.30 1.22 -5.39
C LYS A 7 -3.31 2.03 -4.11
N THR A 8 -4.47 2.16 -3.49
CA THR A 8 -4.60 2.94 -2.27
C THR A 8 -4.45 2.02 -1.08
N ILE A 9 -3.54 2.36 -0.18
CA ILE A 9 -3.28 1.57 1.00
C ILE A 9 -3.64 2.39 2.22
N PHE A 10 -4.55 1.87 3.04
CA PHE A 10 -4.94 2.60 4.22
C PHE A 10 -4.17 2.15 5.46
N SER A 11 -3.50 1.05 5.40
CA SER A 11 -2.79 0.55 6.55
C SER A 11 -1.36 1.00 6.56
N GLN A 12 -0.95 1.67 7.60
CA GLN A 12 0.39 2.14 7.69
C GLN A 12 1.36 0.96 7.79
N LYS A 13 0.96 -0.10 8.47
CA LYS A 13 1.83 -1.25 8.57
C LYS A 13 2.03 -1.91 7.23
N LEU A 14 0.99 -2.03 6.45
CA LEU A 14 1.10 -2.63 5.15
C LEU A 14 1.96 -1.75 4.26
N ALA A 15 1.76 -0.44 4.32
CA ALA A 15 2.57 0.46 3.51
C ALA A 15 4.05 0.30 3.87
N GLY A 16 4.35 0.19 5.14
CA GLY A 16 5.73 0.00 5.56
C GLY A 16 6.30 -1.32 5.06
N TYR A 17 5.49 -2.36 5.11
CA TYR A 17 5.92 -3.67 4.64
C TYR A 17 6.24 -3.60 3.14
N LEU A 18 5.39 -2.92 2.39
CA LEU A 18 5.63 -2.83 0.96
C LEU A 18 6.89 -2.03 0.66
N MET A 19 7.12 -0.96 1.41
CA MET A 19 8.31 -0.19 1.20
C MET A 19 9.57 -1.00 1.55
N LEU A 20 9.48 -1.85 2.54
CA LEU A 20 10.61 -2.68 2.88
C LEU A 20 10.88 -3.69 1.77
N LYS A 21 9.87 -4.09 1.04
CA LYS A 21 10.07 -5.01 -0.04
C LYS A 21 10.60 -4.33 -1.27
N GLY A 22 10.71 -3.04 -1.26
CA GLY A 22 11.25 -2.34 -2.41
C GLY A 22 10.25 -1.60 -3.25
N PHE A 23 9.00 -1.60 -2.86
CA PHE A 23 7.99 -0.87 -3.63
C PHE A 23 8.10 0.62 -3.29
N VAL A 24 7.95 1.43 -4.28
CA VAL A 24 8.14 2.86 -4.12
C VAL A 24 6.84 3.54 -3.81
N LEU A 25 6.84 4.37 -2.77
CA LEU A 25 5.65 5.12 -2.42
C LEU A 25 5.50 6.24 -3.41
N VAL A 26 4.38 6.32 -4.09
CA VAL A 26 4.15 7.32 -5.07
C VAL A 26 3.48 8.54 -4.51
N GLY A 27 2.77 8.43 -3.46
CA GLY A 27 2.10 9.57 -2.87
C GLY A 27 1.52 9.22 -1.53
N MET A 28 1.16 10.24 -0.76
CA MET A 28 0.60 10.02 0.53
C MET A 28 -0.29 11.21 0.85
N GLU A 29 -1.41 10.98 1.45
CA GLU A 29 -2.29 12.05 1.82
C GLU A 29 -2.83 11.82 3.21
N PRO A 30 -3.17 12.83 3.93
CA PRO A 30 -3.71 12.67 5.27
C PRO A 30 -5.12 12.12 5.16
N GLY A 31 -5.44 11.22 6.02
CA GLY A 31 -6.77 10.68 6.01
C GLY A 31 -7.74 11.68 6.54
N ARG A 32 -8.88 11.83 5.87
CA ARG A 32 -9.78 12.74 6.28
C ARG A 32 -10.61 12.25 7.33
N ASN A 33 -10.79 11.11 7.59
CA ASN A 33 -11.68 10.69 8.47
C ASN A 33 -11.09 10.42 9.68
N LEU A 34 -11.35 10.18 10.44
CA LEU A 34 -11.08 9.86 11.61
C LEU A 34 -9.86 9.75 12.14
N SER A 35 -9.27 9.26 12.57
CA SER A 35 -8.19 9.05 13.22
C SER A 35 -6.95 9.65 12.75
N GLY A 36 -6.92 10.42 11.85
CA GLY A 36 -5.74 10.98 11.38
C GLY A 36 -4.76 10.07 10.74
N LYS A 37 -5.19 8.93 10.28
CA LYS A 37 -4.30 8.06 9.62
C LYS A 37 -4.06 8.51 8.23
N ASN A 38 -2.91 8.24 7.69
CA ASN A 38 -2.59 8.65 6.33
C ASN A 38 -2.99 7.60 5.32
N VAL A 39 -3.12 8.03 4.10
CA VAL A 39 -3.42 7.14 2.99
C VAL A 39 -2.19 7.10 2.13
N PHE A 40 -1.78 5.92 1.69
CA PHE A 40 -0.57 5.76 0.91
C PHE A 40 -0.90 5.25 -0.48
N TYR A 41 -0.17 5.72 -1.48
CA TYR A 41 -0.42 5.31 -2.84
C TYR A 41 0.81 4.64 -3.43
N PHE A 42 0.60 3.50 -4.06
CA PHE A 42 1.69 2.78 -4.72
C PHE A 42 1.23 2.45 -6.12
N ASN A 43 2.16 2.21 -7.02
CA ASN A 43 1.79 1.80 -8.37
C ASN A 43 1.25 0.40 -8.30
N ASP A 44 0.10 0.17 -8.88
CA ASP A 44 -0.52 -1.13 -8.85
C ASP A 44 0.24 -2.07 -9.78
N SER A 45 0.51 -3.26 -9.36
CA SER A 45 1.18 -4.24 -10.17
C SER A 45 0.89 -5.61 -9.61
N ASP A 46 1.19 -6.63 -10.39
CA ASP A 46 0.98 -7.98 -9.91
C ASP A 46 1.91 -8.28 -8.76
N GLU A 47 3.11 -7.75 -8.80
CA GLU A 47 4.04 -7.95 -7.72
C GLU A 47 3.52 -7.30 -6.45
N LEU A 48 2.93 -6.14 -6.57
CA LEU A 48 2.40 -5.47 -5.41
C LEU A 48 1.27 -6.30 -4.81
N ARG A 49 0.41 -6.83 -5.64
CA ARG A 49 -0.67 -7.63 -5.14
C ARG A 49 -0.18 -8.87 -4.46
N SER A 50 0.84 -9.50 -5.01
CA SER A 50 1.42 -10.68 -4.39
C SER A 50 2.00 -10.34 -3.03
N ALA A 51 2.66 -9.22 -2.92
CA ALA A 51 3.25 -8.82 -1.65
C ALA A 51 2.14 -8.55 -0.62
N MET A 52 1.05 -7.97 -1.06
CA MET A 52 -0.04 -7.70 -0.16
C MET A 52 -0.65 -8.99 0.36
N GLU A 53 -0.72 -10.00 -0.51
CA GLU A 53 -1.26 -11.26 -0.09
C GLU A 53 -0.33 -11.93 0.91
N GLU A 54 0.95 -11.82 0.70
CA GLU A 54 1.90 -12.38 1.63
C GLU A 54 1.77 -11.72 2.99
N TYR A 55 1.54 -10.43 2.99
CA TYR A 55 1.40 -9.70 4.24
C TYR A 55 0.16 -10.20 4.98
N LYS A 56 -0.94 -10.37 4.27
CA LYS A 56 -2.13 -10.84 4.89
C LYS A 56 -1.92 -12.21 5.43
N ALA A 57 -1.28 -13.08 4.72
CA ALA A 57 -1.03 -14.43 5.17
C ALA A 57 -0.19 -14.44 6.43
N SER A 58 0.77 -13.56 6.53
CA SER A 58 1.60 -13.57 7.69
C SER A 58 0.90 -12.96 8.90
N GLN A 59 -0.12 -12.19 8.69
CA GLN A 59 -0.84 -11.63 9.78
C GLN A 59 -1.83 -12.57 10.38
N LYS A 60 -2.15 -13.65 9.75
CA LYS A 60 -3.10 -14.49 10.15
C LYS A 60 -2.66 -15.20 11.29
N GLY A 61 -2.37 -15.25 11.84
CA GLY A 61 -2.08 -15.92 12.85
C GLY A 61 -1.81 -16.11 13.78
#